data_b2f608ed58933e68898047fa956d66b2
#
_entry.id   b2f608ed58933e68898047fa956d66b2
#
_cell.length_a   1.000
_cell.length_b   1.000
_cell.length_c   1.000
_cell.angle_alpha   90.00
_cell.angle_beta   90.00
_cell.angle_gamma   90.00
#
_symmetry.space_group_name_H-M   'P 1'
#
loop_
_entity.id
_entity.type
_entity.pdbx_description
1 polymer ?
#
loop_
_entity_poly.entity_id
_entity_poly.type
_entity_poly.pdbx_seq_one_letter_code
_entity_poly.pdbx_strand_id
1 'polypeptide(L)'
;MKLFIIGGIIILMEHSHLKDSRTCWIPYRKEIMDHSGDEFRITSDCHGSNRPHDALFLDLLIEEAHRLFPEDLKPRHFTDFEHCDECREHDETLRTHSRESITYAELGNPGYDPMCFVDEHGMKYYFPAMIRLALRSTIKEYYVDHFLLHISYNRSCIRFSRVQCSLVIRVLKLLKIRFADEIELLGHSDEMRKCLERWYGLLEKCNHEERSESVGKR
;
A
#
# COMPACT_ATOMS: atom_id res chain seq x y z
N MET A 1 -14.15 -18.34 13.86
CA MET A 1 -14.10 -16.86 14.02
C MET A 1 -12.68 -16.45 14.36
N LYS A 2 -12.03 -15.63 13.55
CA LYS A 2 -10.71 -15.05 13.86
C LYS A 2 -10.86 -13.53 13.99
N LEU A 3 -10.33 -12.99 15.09
CA LEU A 3 -10.33 -11.56 15.38
C LEU A 3 -9.01 -10.96 14.90
N PHE A 4 -9.07 -9.91 14.09
CA PHE A 4 -7.91 -9.14 13.68
C PHE A 4 -8.11 -7.68 14.09
N ILE A 5 -7.11 -7.10 14.76
CA ILE A 5 -7.08 -5.68 15.11
C ILE A 5 -6.06 -5.01 14.18
N ILE A 6 -6.52 -4.07 13.35
CA ILE A 6 -5.70 -3.36 12.37
C ILE A 6 -5.78 -1.86 12.66
N GLY A 7 -4.74 -1.30 13.28
CA GLY A 7 -4.66 0.14 13.54
C GLY A 7 -5.84 0.72 14.33
N GLY A 8 -6.34 -0.05 15.33
CA GLY A 8 -7.53 0.31 16.10
C GLY A 8 -8.87 -0.11 15.47
N ILE A 9 -8.84 -0.72 14.29
CA ILE A 9 -10.02 -1.29 13.64
C ILE A 9 -10.08 -2.80 13.96
N ILE A 10 -11.22 -3.26 14.47
CA ILE A 10 -11.46 -4.68 14.76
C ILE A 10 -12.13 -5.32 13.53
N ILE A 11 -11.47 -6.33 12.95
CA ILE A 11 -12.02 -7.11 11.84
C ILE A 11 -12.38 -8.50 12.35
N LEU A 12 -13.65 -8.83 12.35
CA LEU A 12 -14.15 -10.17 12.69
C LEU A 12 -14.33 -11.00 11.42
N MET A 13 -13.69 -12.17 11.37
CA MET A 13 -13.79 -13.09 10.25
C MET A 13 -14.41 -14.40 10.70
N GLU A 14 -15.56 -14.77 10.16
CA GLU A 14 -16.15 -16.10 10.34
C GLU A 14 -15.79 -17.01 9.17
N HIS A 15 -15.17 -18.16 9.51
CA HIS A 15 -14.97 -19.26 8.58
C HIS A 15 -16.15 -20.21 8.68
N SER A 16 -17.01 -20.28 7.68
CA SER A 16 -17.93 -21.38 7.49
C SER A 16 -17.31 -22.39 6.54
N HIS A 17 -16.91 -23.56 7.07
CA HIS A 17 -16.51 -24.71 6.26
C HIS A 17 -17.76 -25.38 5.65
N LEU A 18 -17.94 -25.24 4.35
CA LEU A 18 -18.75 -26.18 3.58
C LEU A 18 -17.90 -26.68 2.40
N LYS A 19 -17.59 -27.98 2.45
CA LYS A 19 -17.03 -28.71 1.33
C LYS A 19 -18.15 -28.96 0.32
N ASP A 20 -18.16 -28.24 -0.79
CA ASP A 20 -18.79 -28.74 -2.01
C ASP A 20 -17.98 -28.30 -3.22
N SER A 21 -17.78 -29.26 -4.13
CA SER A 21 -16.84 -29.24 -5.24
C SER A 21 -17.36 -28.51 -6.48
N ARG A 22 -18.15 -27.48 -6.33
CA ARG A 22 -18.56 -26.56 -7.40
C ARG A 22 -18.46 -25.13 -6.88
N THR A 23 -17.31 -24.53 -7.11
CA THR A 23 -17.00 -23.10 -7.20
C THR A 23 -18.16 -22.14 -6.86
N CYS A 24 -18.59 -22.13 -5.63
CA CYS A 24 -19.43 -21.08 -5.11
C CYS A 24 -18.77 -20.56 -3.83
N TRP A 25 -18.14 -19.40 -3.93
CA TRP A 25 -17.54 -18.73 -2.78
C TRP A 25 -18.66 -18.32 -1.83
N ILE A 26 -18.55 -18.74 -0.57
CA ILE A 26 -19.49 -18.38 0.48
C ILE A 26 -19.29 -16.90 0.83
N PRO A 27 -20.34 -16.11 1.03
CA PRO A 27 -20.23 -14.69 1.34
C PRO A 27 -19.41 -14.47 2.61
N TYR A 28 -18.40 -13.63 2.48
CA TYR A 28 -17.46 -13.27 3.51
C TYR A 28 -18.03 -12.06 4.28
N ARG A 29 -18.37 -12.25 5.53
CA ARG A 29 -18.83 -11.16 6.38
C ARG A 29 -17.64 -10.52 7.09
N LYS A 30 -17.43 -9.24 6.86
CA LYS A 30 -16.32 -8.45 7.38
C LYS A 30 -16.89 -7.32 8.23
N GLU A 31 -16.61 -7.33 9.52
CA GLU A 31 -17.00 -6.28 10.44
C GLU A 31 -15.74 -5.47 10.79
N ILE A 32 -15.78 -4.17 10.54
CA ILE A 32 -14.71 -3.24 10.85
C ILE A 32 -15.23 -2.27 11.91
N MET A 33 -14.59 -2.24 13.07
CA MET A 33 -14.85 -1.25 14.10
C MET A 33 -13.75 -0.19 14.12
N ASP A 34 -14.11 1.06 14.22
CA ASP A 34 -13.18 2.16 14.43
C ASP A 34 -12.99 2.47 15.92
N HIS A 35 -12.15 3.45 16.22
CA HIS A 35 -11.91 3.89 17.61
C HIS A 35 -13.12 4.58 18.26
N SER A 36 -14.18 4.93 17.51
CA SER A 36 -15.40 5.53 18.03
C SER A 36 -16.41 4.48 18.52
N GLY A 37 -16.15 3.21 18.24
CA GLY A 37 -17.05 2.11 18.58
C GLY A 37 -18.21 1.91 17.61
N ASP A 38 -18.20 2.64 16.49
CA ASP A 38 -19.20 2.47 15.44
C ASP A 38 -18.86 1.25 14.56
N GLU A 39 -19.84 0.35 14.43
CA GLU A 39 -19.71 -0.88 13.66
C GLU A 39 -19.84 -0.59 12.15
N PHE A 40 -18.72 -0.72 11.41
CA PHE A 40 -18.71 -0.61 9.97
C PHE A 40 -18.76 -2.01 9.33
N ARG A 41 -19.91 -2.39 8.75
CA ARG A 41 -20.11 -3.71 8.15
C ARG A 41 -19.83 -3.70 6.65
N ILE A 42 -18.76 -4.37 6.25
CA ILE A 42 -18.50 -4.68 4.83
C ILE A 42 -18.96 -6.12 4.57
N THR A 43 -20.01 -6.31 3.79
CA THR A 43 -20.46 -7.62 3.33
C THR A 43 -20.00 -7.83 1.88
N SER A 44 -19.22 -8.87 1.56
CA SER A 44 -18.79 -9.17 0.18
C SER A 44 -19.70 -10.24 -0.46
N ASP A 45 -20.34 -9.94 -1.59
CA ASP A 45 -20.94 -10.93 -2.47
C ASP A 45 -19.94 -11.31 -3.56
N CYS A 46 -19.96 -12.58 -3.92
CA CYS A 46 -18.89 -13.27 -4.63
C CYS A 46 -18.80 -13.01 -6.15
N HIS A 47 -19.26 -11.91 -6.63
CA HIS A 47 -19.04 -11.52 -8.03
C HIS A 47 -18.59 -10.07 -8.05
N GLY A 48 -17.30 -9.86 -8.27
CA GLY A 48 -16.67 -8.63 -8.76
C GLY A 48 -17.38 -7.29 -8.56
N SER A 49 -18.22 -7.18 -7.53
CA SER A 49 -19.04 -6.01 -7.30
C SER A 49 -18.19 -4.97 -6.58
N ASN A 50 -17.86 -3.89 -7.26
CA ASN A 50 -17.55 -2.60 -6.69
C ASN A 50 -18.70 -2.20 -5.76
N ARG A 51 -18.70 -2.69 -4.52
CA ARG A 51 -19.63 -2.18 -3.52
C ARG A 51 -19.26 -0.74 -3.20
N PRO A 52 -20.24 0.16 -3.08
CA PRO A 52 -19.99 1.55 -2.74
C PRO A 52 -19.13 1.71 -1.47
N HIS A 53 -19.28 0.82 -0.50
CA HIS A 53 -18.52 0.84 0.74
C HIS A 53 -17.04 0.44 0.59
N ASP A 54 -16.73 -0.56 -0.26
CA ASP A 54 -15.35 -0.94 -0.53
C ASP A 54 -14.61 0.19 -1.27
N ALA A 55 -15.26 0.80 -2.24
CA ALA A 55 -14.73 1.95 -2.96
C ALA A 55 -14.45 3.13 -2.02
N LEU A 56 -15.39 3.48 -1.14
CA LEU A 56 -15.23 4.55 -0.16
C LEU A 56 -14.04 4.29 0.79
N PHE A 57 -13.88 3.05 1.26
CA PHE A 57 -12.76 2.70 2.14
C PHE A 57 -11.40 2.82 1.45
N LEU A 58 -11.31 2.41 0.18
CA LEU A 58 -10.09 2.59 -0.62
C LEU A 58 -9.79 4.08 -0.82
N ASP A 59 -10.80 4.87 -1.12
CA ASP A 59 -10.66 6.30 -1.33
C ASP A 59 -10.18 7.00 -0.06
N LEU A 60 -10.70 6.64 1.11
CA LEU A 60 -10.23 7.18 2.40
C LEU A 60 -8.75 6.85 2.68
N LEU A 61 -8.28 5.64 2.34
CA LEU A 61 -6.86 5.29 2.48
C LEU A 61 -5.98 6.06 1.49
N ILE A 62 -6.46 6.28 0.27
CA ILE A 62 -5.76 7.07 -0.73
C ILE A 62 -5.69 8.54 -0.30
N GLU A 63 -6.77 9.12 0.17
CA GLU A 63 -6.81 10.49 0.72
C GLU A 63 -5.87 10.64 1.93
N GLU A 64 -5.85 9.66 2.82
CA GLU A 64 -4.92 9.65 3.95
C GLU A 64 -3.46 9.60 3.46
N ALA A 65 -3.16 8.83 2.43
CA ALA A 65 -1.84 8.80 1.83
C ALA A 65 -1.45 10.19 1.28
N HIS A 66 -2.33 10.85 0.54
CA HIS A 66 -2.10 12.21 0.04
C HIS A 66 -1.85 13.22 1.17
N ARG A 67 -2.59 13.12 2.28
CA ARG A 67 -2.42 13.98 3.45
C ARG A 67 -1.11 13.74 4.19
N LEU A 68 -0.65 12.48 4.29
CA LEU A 68 0.57 12.11 5.00
C LEU A 68 1.84 12.30 4.18
N PHE A 69 1.71 12.43 2.85
CA PHE A 69 2.80 12.73 1.93
C PHE A 69 2.43 14.01 1.15
N PRO A 70 2.74 15.19 1.69
CA PRO A 70 2.30 16.45 1.11
C PRO A 70 2.93 16.73 -0.26
N GLU A 71 2.25 17.56 -1.07
CA GLU A 71 2.59 17.82 -2.47
C GLU A 71 3.80 18.75 -2.65
N ASP A 72 4.09 19.59 -1.64
CA ASP A 72 5.25 20.47 -1.58
C ASP A 72 6.60 19.73 -1.65
N LEU A 73 6.55 18.40 -1.54
CA LEU A 73 7.71 17.53 -1.68
C LEU A 73 8.09 17.25 -3.16
N LYS A 74 7.38 17.81 -4.17
CA LYS A 74 7.72 17.54 -5.58
C LYS A 74 9.14 18.03 -5.90
N PRO A 75 10.10 17.13 -6.19
CA PRO A 75 11.45 17.52 -6.53
C PRO A 75 11.50 18.14 -7.93
N ARG A 76 12.57 18.87 -8.20
CA ARG A 76 12.84 19.40 -9.53
C ARG A 76 13.21 18.28 -10.52
N HIS A 77 13.97 17.30 -10.04
CA HIS A 77 14.34 16.07 -10.71
C HIS A 77 14.07 14.89 -9.79
N PHE A 78 13.66 13.77 -10.36
CA PHE A 78 13.28 12.56 -9.64
C PHE A 78 14.37 11.50 -9.66
N THR A 79 15.27 11.59 -10.66
CA THR A 79 16.36 10.65 -10.88
C THR A 79 17.69 11.39 -10.98
N ASP A 80 18.80 10.66 -11.00
CA ASP A 80 20.10 11.20 -11.44
C ASP A 80 20.10 11.32 -12.98
N PHE A 81 19.38 12.33 -13.48
CA PHE A 81 19.10 12.53 -14.91
C PHE A 81 20.35 12.83 -15.75
N GLU A 82 21.48 13.16 -15.14
CA GLU A 82 22.78 13.38 -15.80
C GLU A 82 23.57 12.07 -15.97
N HIS A 83 23.21 11.01 -15.25
CA HIS A 83 23.92 9.74 -15.23
C HIS A 83 23.88 9.02 -16.60
N CYS A 84 22.70 8.88 -17.22
CA CYS A 84 22.54 8.22 -18.51
C CYS A 84 21.21 8.63 -19.19
N ASP A 85 21.04 8.21 -20.46
CA ASP A 85 19.83 8.54 -21.22
C ASP A 85 18.57 7.92 -20.62
N GLU A 86 18.65 6.68 -20.11
CA GLU A 86 17.54 6.03 -19.43
C GLU A 86 17.09 6.78 -18.17
N CYS A 87 18.03 7.23 -17.33
CA CYS A 87 17.72 8.06 -16.17
C CYS A 87 17.04 9.38 -16.57
N ARG A 88 17.44 9.95 -17.71
CA ARG A 88 16.83 11.20 -18.25
C ARG A 88 15.41 10.97 -18.73
N GLU A 89 15.15 9.86 -19.43
CA GLU A 89 13.81 9.50 -19.91
C GLU A 89 12.87 9.22 -18.73
N HIS A 90 13.33 8.52 -17.70
CA HIS A 90 12.58 8.30 -16.47
C HIS A 90 12.27 9.61 -15.74
N ASP A 91 13.26 10.53 -15.64
CA ASP A 91 13.06 11.84 -15.04
C ASP A 91 11.99 12.63 -15.78
N GLU A 92 12.04 12.63 -17.12
CA GLU A 92 11.04 13.32 -17.96
C GLU A 92 9.65 12.73 -17.76
N THR A 93 9.51 11.41 -17.75
CA THR A 93 8.25 10.73 -17.47
C THR A 93 7.66 11.17 -16.12
N LEU A 94 8.46 11.16 -15.05
CA LEU A 94 8.01 11.54 -13.73
C LEU A 94 7.72 13.04 -13.60
N ARG A 95 8.47 13.90 -14.29
CA ARG A 95 8.26 15.36 -14.26
C ARG A 95 7.00 15.79 -14.99
N THR A 96 6.65 15.12 -16.08
CA THR A 96 5.47 15.43 -16.90
C THR A 96 4.16 14.98 -16.29
N HIS A 97 4.19 14.08 -15.29
CA HIS A 97 3.02 13.63 -14.57
C HIS A 97 2.97 14.19 -13.14
N SER A 98 1.76 14.32 -12.61
CA SER A 98 1.54 14.50 -11.18
C SER A 98 1.28 13.14 -10.51
N ARG A 99 1.37 13.07 -9.19
CA ARG A 99 1.01 11.86 -8.44
C ARG A 99 -0.48 11.49 -8.58
N GLU A 100 -1.32 12.43 -9.00
CA GLU A 100 -2.74 12.22 -9.29
C GLU A 100 -2.95 11.67 -10.71
N SER A 101 -2.17 12.17 -11.69
CA SER A 101 -2.34 11.84 -13.12
C SER A 101 -1.55 10.61 -13.57
N ILE A 102 -0.47 10.23 -12.88
CA ILE A 102 0.33 9.07 -13.24
C ILE A 102 -0.48 7.77 -13.12
N THR A 103 -0.34 6.88 -14.10
CA THR A 103 -1.15 5.67 -14.21
C THR A 103 -0.28 4.41 -14.24
N TYR A 104 -0.93 3.27 -14.38
CA TYR A 104 -0.25 1.99 -14.59
C TYR A 104 0.57 1.97 -15.88
N ALA A 105 0.18 2.74 -16.89
CA ALA A 105 0.93 2.81 -18.15
C ALA A 105 2.36 3.32 -17.97
N GLU A 106 2.58 4.24 -17.03
CA GLU A 106 3.89 4.81 -16.73
C GLU A 106 4.66 3.99 -15.69
N LEU A 107 3.98 3.43 -14.68
CA LEU A 107 4.63 2.78 -13.53
C LEU A 107 4.53 1.25 -13.52
N GLY A 108 3.73 0.64 -14.38
CA GLY A 108 3.43 -0.79 -14.35
C GLY A 108 4.22 -1.63 -15.36
N ASN A 109 5.23 -1.07 -16.01
CA ASN A 109 6.09 -1.83 -16.93
C ASN A 109 7.33 -2.36 -16.18
N PRO A 110 7.44 -3.67 -15.92
CA PRO A 110 8.57 -4.22 -15.17
C PRO A 110 9.91 -4.06 -15.89
N GLY A 111 9.91 -3.91 -17.21
CA GLY A 111 11.11 -3.66 -18.02
C GLY A 111 11.48 -2.18 -18.13
N TYR A 112 10.62 -1.28 -17.67
CA TYR A 112 10.82 0.17 -17.77
C TYR A 112 10.06 0.88 -16.64
N ASP A 113 10.47 0.62 -15.41
CA ASP A 113 9.83 1.18 -14.22
C ASP A 113 10.64 2.36 -13.67
N PRO A 114 10.16 3.61 -13.85
CA PRO A 114 10.89 4.80 -13.41
C PRO A 114 11.08 4.86 -11.89
N MET A 115 10.24 4.17 -11.10
CA MET A 115 10.38 4.14 -9.64
C MET A 115 11.64 3.42 -9.16
N CYS A 116 12.29 2.61 -10.02
CA CYS A 116 13.59 2.00 -9.72
C CYS A 116 14.72 3.02 -9.63
N PHE A 117 14.59 4.17 -10.24
CA PHE A 117 15.61 5.19 -10.41
C PHE A 117 15.39 6.44 -9.53
N VAL A 118 14.25 6.55 -8.85
CA VAL A 118 13.95 7.74 -8.03
C VAL A 118 14.80 7.80 -6.75
N ASP A 119 15.07 9.01 -6.31
CA ASP A 119 15.65 9.29 -5.00
C ASP A 119 14.60 9.22 -3.87
N GLU A 120 15.02 9.54 -2.64
CA GLU A 120 14.13 9.56 -1.48
C GLU A 120 12.95 10.53 -1.65
N HIS A 121 13.20 11.72 -2.22
CA HIS A 121 12.18 12.74 -2.38
C HIS A 121 11.17 12.33 -3.45
N GLY A 122 11.65 11.81 -4.57
CA GLY A 122 10.82 11.26 -5.64
C GLY A 122 9.95 10.10 -5.17
N MET A 123 10.53 9.19 -4.37
CA MET A 123 9.79 8.09 -3.76
C MET A 123 8.66 8.60 -2.85
N LYS A 124 8.95 9.55 -1.96
CA LYS A 124 7.94 10.11 -1.05
C LYS A 124 6.85 10.87 -1.81
N TYR A 125 7.21 11.61 -2.86
CA TYR A 125 6.23 12.33 -3.68
C TYR A 125 5.25 11.38 -4.36
N TYR A 126 5.74 10.29 -4.97
CA TYR A 126 4.90 9.34 -5.70
C TYR A 126 4.28 8.24 -4.82
N PHE A 127 4.62 8.19 -3.54
CA PHE A 127 4.11 7.14 -2.63
C PHE A 127 2.57 7.04 -2.59
N PRO A 128 1.80 8.16 -2.56
CA PRO A 128 0.34 8.11 -2.66
C PRO A 128 -0.16 7.52 -3.99
N ALA A 129 0.51 7.83 -5.10
CA ALA A 129 0.18 7.25 -6.41
C ALA A 129 0.41 5.73 -6.42
N MET A 130 1.52 5.26 -5.86
CA MET A 130 1.82 3.84 -5.75
C MET A 130 0.77 3.11 -4.89
N ILE A 131 0.37 3.70 -3.75
CA ILE A 131 -0.73 3.18 -2.91
C ILE A 131 -2.03 3.12 -3.71
N ARG A 132 -2.38 4.19 -4.43
CA ARG A 132 -3.59 4.24 -5.26
C ARG A 132 -3.59 3.16 -6.33
N LEU A 133 -2.49 2.99 -7.07
CA LEU A 133 -2.36 1.98 -8.11
C LEU A 133 -2.45 0.56 -7.52
N ALA A 134 -1.79 0.30 -6.41
CA ALA A 134 -1.85 -1.00 -5.74
C ALA A 134 -3.27 -1.32 -5.23
N LEU A 135 -3.94 -0.37 -4.57
CA LEU A 135 -5.30 -0.55 -4.05
C LEU A 135 -6.34 -0.69 -5.14
N ARG A 136 -6.13 -0.07 -6.31
CA ARG A 136 -7.03 -0.13 -7.47
C ARG A 136 -6.58 -1.13 -8.54
N SER A 137 -5.61 -1.98 -8.23
CA SER A 137 -5.16 -3.05 -9.13
C SER A 137 -6.31 -3.89 -9.64
N THR A 138 -6.21 -4.30 -10.89
CA THR A 138 -7.08 -5.25 -11.58
C THR A 138 -6.24 -6.38 -12.16
N ILE A 139 -6.87 -7.41 -12.71
CA ILE A 139 -6.14 -8.50 -13.39
C ILE A 139 -5.32 -7.99 -14.58
N LYS A 140 -5.77 -6.90 -15.25
CA LYS A 140 -5.08 -6.33 -16.42
C LYS A 140 -4.00 -5.32 -16.05
N GLU A 141 -4.19 -4.65 -14.91
CA GLU A 141 -3.31 -3.60 -14.39
C GLU A 141 -2.96 -3.96 -12.95
N TYR A 142 -2.14 -5.01 -12.78
CA TYR A 142 -1.78 -5.53 -11.48
C TYR A 142 -0.49 -4.85 -11.00
N TYR A 143 -0.64 -3.89 -10.10
CA TYR A 143 0.47 -3.08 -9.57
C TYR A 143 0.96 -3.56 -8.19
N VAL A 144 0.36 -4.60 -7.61
CA VAL A 144 0.72 -5.07 -6.26
C VAL A 144 2.15 -5.58 -6.21
N ASP A 145 2.62 -6.28 -7.23
CA ASP A 145 3.99 -6.79 -7.36
C ASP A 145 5.02 -5.66 -7.42
N HIS A 146 4.80 -4.63 -8.24
CA HIS A 146 5.62 -3.42 -8.29
C HIS A 146 5.64 -2.70 -6.94
N PHE A 147 4.48 -2.54 -6.32
CA PHE A 147 4.38 -1.92 -5.00
C PHE A 147 5.21 -2.69 -3.97
N LEU A 148 5.08 -4.03 -3.90
CA LEU A 148 5.87 -4.87 -3.01
C LEU A 148 7.36 -4.75 -3.30
N LEU A 149 7.77 -4.77 -4.57
CA LEU A 149 9.15 -4.59 -4.99
C LEU A 149 9.74 -3.30 -4.40
N HIS A 150 9.10 -2.16 -4.64
CA HIS A 150 9.62 -0.86 -4.22
C HIS A 150 9.67 -0.66 -2.71
N ILE A 151 8.71 -1.23 -1.97
CA ILE A 151 8.69 -1.10 -0.50
C ILE A 151 9.51 -2.18 0.22
N SER A 152 9.87 -3.29 -0.47
CA SER A 152 10.76 -4.34 0.04
C SER A 152 12.22 -3.92 -0.04
N TYR A 153 12.63 -3.44 -1.20
CA TYR A 153 14.00 -2.99 -1.43
C TYR A 153 14.20 -1.64 -0.77
N ASN A 154 14.65 -1.70 0.46
CA ASN A 154 15.00 -0.48 1.17
C ASN A 154 16.18 0.21 0.52
N ARG A 155 15.93 1.29 -0.10
CA ARG A 155 16.93 2.35 -0.13
C ARG A 155 17.01 2.85 1.32
N SER A 156 18.07 2.45 2.00
CA SER A 156 18.31 2.58 3.45
C SER A 156 18.23 4.01 4.01
N CYS A 157 18.02 4.99 3.15
CA CYS A 157 17.95 6.41 3.45
C CYS A 157 16.51 6.95 3.59
N ILE A 158 15.46 6.24 3.14
CA ILE A 158 14.10 6.77 3.23
C ILE A 158 13.59 6.67 4.66
N ARG A 159 13.40 7.84 5.29
CA ARG A 159 12.81 7.92 6.62
C ARG A 159 11.31 8.16 6.52
N PHE A 160 10.55 7.27 7.11
CA PHE A 160 9.11 7.40 7.25
C PHE A 160 8.76 7.73 8.69
N SER A 161 7.77 8.60 8.88
CA SER A 161 7.21 8.84 10.20
C SER A 161 6.39 7.64 10.68
N ARG A 162 6.14 7.57 11.99
CA ARG A 162 5.30 6.54 12.61
C ARG A 162 3.93 6.39 11.93
N VAL A 163 3.28 7.53 11.64
CA VAL A 163 1.95 7.53 10.99
C VAL A 163 2.02 7.03 9.54
N GLN A 164 3.08 7.35 8.81
CA GLN A 164 3.33 6.82 7.46
C GLN A 164 3.58 5.30 7.49
N CYS A 165 4.40 4.80 8.42
CA CYS A 165 4.61 3.36 8.61
C CYS A 165 3.29 2.64 8.92
N SER A 166 2.46 3.21 9.81
CA SER A 166 1.15 2.65 10.15
C SER A 166 0.22 2.58 8.94
N LEU A 167 0.19 3.63 8.10
CA LEU A 167 -0.57 3.62 6.85
C LEU A 167 -0.13 2.47 5.93
N VAL A 168 1.19 2.33 5.69
CA VAL A 168 1.71 1.28 4.80
C VAL A 168 1.34 -0.12 5.31
N ILE A 169 1.44 -0.37 6.61
CA ILE A 169 1.03 -1.64 7.19
C ILE A 169 -0.46 -1.92 6.94
N ARG A 170 -1.33 -0.91 7.08
CA ARG A 170 -2.77 -1.06 6.79
C ARG A 170 -3.01 -1.37 5.31
N VAL A 171 -2.32 -0.67 4.41
CA VAL A 171 -2.37 -0.94 2.97
C VAL A 171 -1.93 -2.37 2.66
N LEU A 172 -0.76 -2.81 3.16
CA LEU A 172 -0.26 -4.18 2.95
C LEU A 172 -1.23 -5.25 3.45
N LYS A 173 -1.83 -5.05 4.63
CA LYS A 173 -2.82 -5.98 5.17
C LYS A 173 -4.07 -6.06 4.29
N LEU A 174 -4.51 -4.93 3.78
CA LEU A 174 -5.66 -4.88 2.87
C LEU A 174 -5.34 -5.56 1.54
N LEU A 175 -4.17 -5.28 0.93
CA LEU A 175 -3.72 -5.94 -0.30
C LEU A 175 -3.63 -7.46 -0.12
N LYS A 176 -3.05 -7.92 1.00
CA LYS A 176 -2.95 -9.36 1.32
C LYS A 176 -4.31 -10.05 1.40
N ILE A 177 -5.35 -9.34 1.85
CA ILE A 177 -6.72 -9.89 1.93
C ILE A 177 -7.41 -9.82 0.57
N ARG A 178 -7.26 -8.70 -0.12
CA ARG A 178 -7.98 -8.41 -1.36
C ARG A 178 -7.47 -9.23 -2.54
N PHE A 179 -6.15 -9.45 -2.61
CA PHE A 179 -5.44 -10.13 -3.69
C PHE A 179 -4.78 -11.43 -3.22
N ALA A 180 -5.43 -12.15 -2.27
CA ALA A 180 -4.85 -13.37 -1.68
C ALA A 180 -4.54 -14.42 -2.74
N ASP A 181 -5.46 -14.65 -3.68
CA ASP A 181 -5.34 -15.66 -4.71
C ASP A 181 -4.26 -15.28 -5.75
N GLU A 182 -4.21 -14.01 -6.16
CA GLU A 182 -3.20 -13.50 -7.09
C GLU A 182 -1.80 -13.53 -6.46
N ILE A 183 -1.69 -13.12 -5.19
CA ILE A 183 -0.42 -13.13 -4.43
C ILE A 183 0.12 -14.57 -4.32
N GLU A 184 -0.75 -15.55 -4.07
CA GLU A 184 -0.37 -16.96 -4.01
C GLU A 184 0.00 -17.50 -5.39
N LEU A 185 -0.83 -17.25 -6.40
CA LEU A 185 -0.64 -17.71 -7.78
C LEU A 185 0.66 -17.19 -8.39
N LEU A 186 1.00 -15.93 -8.14
CA LEU A 186 2.21 -15.27 -8.63
C LEU A 186 3.45 -15.51 -7.75
N GLY A 187 3.32 -16.24 -6.64
CA GLY A 187 4.42 -16.57 -5.75
C GLY A 187 4.91 -15.44 -4.85
N HIS A 188 4.12 -14.38 -4.67
CA HIS A 188 4.48 -13.20 -3.87
C HIS A 188 4.16 -13.32 -2.36
N SER A 189 3.72 -14.48 -1.89
CA SER A 189 3.33 -14.70 -0.48
C SER A 189 4.46 -14.44 0.51
N ASP A 190 5.66 -14.90 0.18
CA ASP A 190 6.87 -14.68 1.00
C ASP A 190 7.32 -13.22 0.99
N GLU A 191 7.23 -12.55 -0.15
CA GLU A 191 7.56 -11.14 -0.28
C GLU A 191 6.60 -10.26 0.51
N MET A 192 5.30 -10.51 0.41
CA MET A 192 4.27 -9.85 1.23
C MET A 192 4.55 -10.01 2.72
N ARG A 193 4.93 -11.22 3.17
CA ARG A 193 5.28 -11.50 4.56
C ARG A 193 6.50 -10.68 4.99
N LYS A 194 7.58 -10.71 4.20
CA LYS A 194 8.81 -9.95 4.47
C LYS A 194 8.56 -8.44 4.50
N CYS A 195 7.73 -7.92 3.59
CA CYS A 195 7.32 -6.53 3.60
C CYS A 195 6.63 -6.17 4.92
N LEU A 196 5.64 -6.95 5.34
CA LEU A 196 4.93 -6.72 6.60
C LEU A 196 5.88 -6.75 7.81
N GLU A 197 6.72 -7.77 7.94
CA GLU A 197 7.70 -7.90 9.03
C GLU A 197 8.62 -6.66 9.09
N ARG A 198 9.11 -6.24 7.95
CA ARG A 198 9.96 -5.06 7.84
C ARG A 198 9.25 -3.78 8.28
N TRP A 199 8.05 -3.52 7.77
CA TRP A 199 7.32 -2.30 8.10
C TRP A 199 6.88 -2.25 9.57
N TYR A 200 6.62 -3.41 10.20
CA TYR A 200 6.47 -3.49 11.65
C TYR A 200 7.76 -3.13 12.38
N GLY A 201 8.92 -3.63 11.93
CA GLY A 201 10.20 -3.27 12.52
C GLY A 201 10.53 -1.78 12.39
N LEU A 202 10.15 -1.14 11.27
CA LEU A 202 10.28 0.32 11.11
C LEU A 202 9.36 1.08 12.08
N LEU A 203 8.11 0.63 12.24
CA LEU A 203 7.16 1.24 13.18
C LEU A 203 7.66 1.15 14.63
N GLU A 204 8.25 0.03 15.01
CA GLU A 204 8.86 -0.14 16.35
C GLU A 204 10.02 0.82 16.56
N LYS A 205 10.91 1.00 15.57
CA LYS A 205 12.00 1.97 15.64
C LYS A 205 11.48 3.39 15.85
N CYS A 206 10.48 3.82 15.07
CA CYS A 206 9.86 5.13 15.26
C CYS A 206 9.29 5.31 16.69
N ASN A 207 8.66 4.28 17.24
CA ASN A 207 8.13 4.32 18.62
C ASN A 207 9.25 4.47 19.67
N HIS A 208 10.40 3.87 19.44
CA HIS A 208 11.56 4.00 20.34
C HIS A 208 12.20 5.39 20.29
N GLU A 209 12.34 5.95 19.08
CA GLU A 209 12.89 7.29 18.88
C GLU A 209 12.00 8.36 19.57
N GLU A 210 10.69 8.32 19.38
CA GLU A 210 9.75 9.25 20.04
C GLU A 210 9.82 9.17 21.58
N ARG A 211 9.96 7.96 22.13
CA ARG A 211 10.11 7.77 23.59
C ARG A 211 11.41 8.35 24.13
N SER A 212 12.52 8.15 23.44
CA SER A 212 13.83 8.66 23.87
C SER A 212 13.89 10.19 23.84
N GLU A 213 13.27 10.83 22.85
CA GLU A 213 13.16 12.29 22.78
C GLU A 213 12.28 12.89 23.87
N SER A 214 11.24 12.16 24.28
CA SER A 214 10.36 12.62 25.36
C SER A 214 10.99 12.57 26.75
N VAL A 215 11.93 11.65 26.97
CA VAL A 215 12.67 11.50 28.24
C VAL A 215 13.81 12.51 28.33
N GLY A 216 14.45 12.87 27.22
CA GLY A 216 15.56 13.82 27.20
C GLY A 216 15.17 15.30 27.37
N LYS A 217 13.88 15.62 27.30
CA LYS A 217 13.32 16.99 27.47
C LYS A 217 12.81 17.28 28.88
N ARG A 218 12.99 16.40 29.84
CA ARG A 218 12.71 16.60 31.26
C ARG A 218 14.00 16.85 32.04
#